data_72e72b79fb6c9632214381ff58aaaa16
#
_entry.id   72e72b79fb6c9632214381ff58aaaa16
#
_cell.length_a   1.000
_cell.length_b   1.000
_cell.length_c   1.000
_cell.angle_alpha   90.00
_cell.angle_beta   90.00
_cell.angle_gamma   90.00
#
_symmetry.space_group_name_H-M   'P 1'
#
loop_
_entity.id
_entity.type
_entity.pdbx_description
1 polymer ?
#
loop_
_entity_poly.entity_id
_entity_poly.type
_entity_poly.pdbx_seq_one_letter_code
_entity_poly.pdbx_strand_id
1 'polypeptide(L)' 'MFKWKDYEENAALFIDGISENVAILRYKDFQLTDAATGLKVKIKSSNIDEAKVYAENFLKEFWNRVENSYKRNLDALN' A
#
# COMPACT_ATOMS: atom_id res chain seq x y z
N MET A 1 -0.54 8.08 -9.24
CA MET A 1 -1.31 6.83 -9.46
C MET A 1 -0.58 5.65 -8.82
N PHE A 2 -1.32 4.76 -8.22
CA PHE A 2 -0.76 3.53 -7.66
C PHE A 2 -0.40 2.53 -8.75
N LYS A 3 0.68 1.82 -8.51
CA LYS A 3 1.14 0.73 -9.38
C LYS A 3 1.58 -0.45 -8.55
N TRP A 4 1.07 -1.64 -8.87
CA TRP A 4 1.44 -2.88 -8.20
C TRP A 4 2.43 -3.67 -9.05
N LYS A 5 3.42 -4.24 -8.38
CA LYS A 5 4.34 -5.19 -8.99
C LYS A 5 4.22 -6.52 -8.26
N ASP A 6 3.82 -7.55 -9.00
CA ASP A 6 3.61 -8.88 -8.44
C ASP A 6 4.90 -9.67 -8.37
N TYR A 7 5.12 -10.31 -7.24
CA TYR A 7 6.17 -11.27 -7.01
C TYR A 7 5.53 -12.60 -6.64
N GLU A 8 6.33 -13.63 -6.36
CA GLU A 8 5.81 -14.96 -6.07
C GLU A 8 4.90 -15.01 -4.83
N GLU A 9 5.32 -14.36 -3.74
CA GLU A 9 4.62 -14.43 -2.46
C GLU A 9 3.97 -13.13 -2.01
N ASN A 10 4.20 -12.06 -2.74
CA ASN A 10 3.68 -10.74 -2.37
C ASN A 10 3.62 -9.81 -3.57
N ALA A 11 2.98 -8.68 -3.37
CA ALA A 11 2.99 -7.59 -4.33
C ALA A 11 3.53 -6.32 -3.66
N ALA A 12 4.38 -5.60 -4.36
CA ALA A 12 4.89 -4.31 -3.90
C ALA A 12 4.08 -3.19 -4.55
N LEU A 13 3.72 -2.20 -3.74
CA LEU A 13 2.96 -1.04 -4.20
C LEU A 13 3.89 0.14 -4.41
N PHE A 14 3.77 0.74 -5.58
CA PHE A 14 4.52 1.94 -5.96
C PHE A 14 3.56 3.07 -6.30
N ILE A 15 4.08 4.28 -6.26
CA ILE A 15 3.37 5.47 -6.72
C ILE A 15 4.24 6.11 -7.79
N ASP A 16 3.64 6.55 -8.89
CA ASP A 16 4.38 7.24 -9.95
C ASP A 16 5.17 8.42 -9.36
N GLY A 17 6.44 8.51 -9.72
CA GLY A 17 7.33 9.56 -9.22
C GLY A 17 8.07 9.21 -7.94
N ILE A 18 7.78 8.07 -7.32
CA ILE A 18 8.48 7.59 -6.13
C ILE A 18 9.17 6.27 -6.48
N SER A 19 10.48 6.21 -6.31
CA SER A 19 11.28 5.06 -6.75
C SER A 19 11.20 3.85 -5.83
N GLU A 20 10.96 4.05 -4.53
CA GLU A 20 10.85 2.96 -3.56
C GLU A 20 9.40 2.51 -3.43
N ASN A 21 9.17 1.27 -3.04
CA ASN A 21 7.82 0.83 -2.75
C ASN A 21 7.29 1.56 -1.52
N VAL A 22 5.98 1.79 -1.48
CA VAL A 22 5.31 2.47 -0.36
C VAL A 22 4.61 1.48 0.56
N ALA A 23 4.37 0.26 0.09
CA ALA A 23 3.77 -0.80 0.88
C ALA A 23 4.00 -2.14 0.22
N ILE A 24 3.82 -3.20 1.00
CA ILE A 24 3.89 -4.58 0.50
C ILE A 24 2.66 -5.34 0.99
N LEU A 25 2.00 -6.04 0.08
CA LEU A 25 0.86 -6.90 0.39
C LEU A 25 1.28 -8.36 0.26
N ARG A 26 1.24 -9.09 1.37
CA ARG A 26 1.57 -10.51 1.38
C ARG A 26 0.37 -11.35 0.97
N TYR A 27 0.55 -12.23 -0.01
CA TYR A 27 -0.58 -13.02 -0.56
C TYR A 27 -1.12 -14.06 0.41
N LYS A 28 -0.25 -14.64 1.20
CA LYS A 28 -0.59 -15.71 2.13
C LYS A 28 -1.77 -15.37 3.05
N ASP A 29 -1.79 -14.16 3.57
CA ASP A 29 -2.78 -13.74 4.57
C ASP A 29 -3.28 -12.32 4.34
N PHE A 30 -2.94 -11.73 3.19
CA PHE A 30 -3.27 -10.35 2.84
C PHE A 30 -2.81 -9.33 3.89
N GLN A 31 -1.65 -9.60 4.51
CA GLN A 31 -1.05 -8.63 5.40
C GLN A 31 -0.41 -7.51 4.60
N LEU A 32 -0.88 -6.29 4.87
CA LEU A 32 -0.34 -5.08 4.27
C LEU A 32 0.66 -4.46 5.24
N THR A 33 1.85 -4.15 4.75
CA THR A 33 2.89 -3.47 5.54
C THR A 33 3.17 -2.12 4.91
N ASP A 34 2.97 -1.04 5.69
CA ASP A 34 3.34 0.30 5.28
C ASP A 34 4.87 0.47 5.39
N ALA A 35 5.51 0.89 4.31
CA ALA A 35 6.98 0.93 4.26
C ALA A 35 7.59 1.97 5.20
N ALA A 36 6.92 3.11 5.38
CA ALA A 36 7.49 4.20 6.18
C ALA A 36 7.43 3.94 7.68
N THR A 37 6.33 3.39 8.19
CA THR A 37 6.14 3.18 9.64
C THR A 37 6.31 1.74 10.07
N GLY A 38 6.27 0.80 9.13
CA GLY A 38 6.24 -0.61 9.46
C GLY A 38 4.89 -1.10 9.98
N LEU A 39 3.85 -0.26 9.92
CA LEU A 39 2.51 -0.66 10.34
C LEU A 39 2.05 -1.86 9.51
N LYS A 40 1.54 -2.86 10.20
CA LYS A 40 1.01 -4.08 9.58
C LYS A 40 -0.47 -4.18 9.85
N VAL A 41 -1.26 -4.40 8.81
CA VAL A 41 -2.69 -4.58 8.93
C VAL A 41 -3.13 -5.70 8.00
N LYS A 42 -4.13 -6.45 8.45
CA LYS A 42 -4.68 -7.54 7.64
C LYS A 42 -5.86 -7.03 6.83
N ILE A 43 -5.76 -7.19 5.51
CA ILE A 43 -6.84 -6.79 4.60
C ILE A 43 -7.83 -7.95 4.50
N LYS A 44 -9.10 -7.66 4.77
CA LYS A 44 -10.17 -8.66 4.61
C LYS A 44 -10.61 -8.69 3.16
N SER A 45 -10.33 -9.78 2.49
CA SER A 45 -10.69 -9.96 1.09
C SER A 45 -10.75 -11.43 0.74
N SER A 46 -11.44 -11.73 -0.35
CA SER A 46 -11.57 -13.09 -0.89
C SER A 46 -10.60 -13.38 -2.03
N ASN A 47 -9.95 -12.35 -2.58
CA ASN A 47 -9.01 -12.53 -3.69
C ASN A 47 -7.99 -11.40 -3.72
N ILE A 48 -6.90 -11.63 -4.48
CA ILE A 48 -5.77 -10.72 -4.56
C ILE A 48 -6.15 -9.37 -5.16
N ASP A 49 -6.93 -9.34 -6.25
CA ASP A 49 -7.29 -8.09 -6.92
C ASP A 49 -8.12 -7.19 -6.01
N GLU A 50 -9.09 -7.77 -5.32
CA GLU A 50 -9.91 -7.05 -4.35
C GLU A 50 -9.07 -6.55 -3.18
N ALA A 51 -8.15 -7.39 -2.70
CA ALA A 51 -7.25 -7.03 -1.61
C ALA A 51 -6.39 -5.82 -1.97
N LYS A 52 -5.92 -5.74 -3.22
CA LYS A 52 -5.14 -4.60 -3.69
C LYS A 52 -5.96 -3.30 -3.65
N VAL A 53 -7.22 -3.36 -4.09
CA VAL A 53 -8.10 -2.18 -4.06
C VAL A 53 -8.33 -1.73 -2.63
N TYR A 54 -8.63 -2.66 -1.72
CA TYR A 54 -8.84 -2.33 -0.31
C TYR A 54 -7.57 -1.78 0.34
N ALA A 55 -6.41 -2.33 -0.03
CA ALA A 55 -5.13 -1.84 0.47
C ALA A 55 -4.88 -0.40 0.04
N GLU A 56 -5.14 -0.06 -1.22
CA GLU A 56 -5.00 1.31 -1.71
C GLU A 56 -5.90 2.27 -0.94
N ASN A 57 -7.15 1.88 -0.74
CA ASN A 57 -8.11 2.72 -0.02
C ASN A 57 -7.71 2.90 1.44
N PHE A 58 -7.26 1.82 2.08
CA PHE A 58 -6.76 1.88 3.46
C PHE A 58 -5.60 2.86 3.58
N LEU A 59 -4.62 2.76 2.68
CA LEU A 59 -3.43 3.59 2.73
C LEU A 59 -3.75 5.07 2.53
N LYS A 60 -4.66 5.39 1.60
CA LYS A 60 -5.09 6.78 1.39
C LYS A 60 -5.67 7.37 2.67
N GLU A 61 -6.54 6.63 3.35
CA GLU A 61 -7.14 7.08 4.61
C GLU A 61 -6.09 7.20 5.71
N PHE A 62 -5.24 6.19 5.83
CA PHE A 62 -4.19 6.15 6.85
C PHE A 62 -3.24 7.33 6.70
N TRP A 63 -2.76 7.56 5.48
CA TRP A 63 -1.82 8.65 5.23
C TRP A 63 -2.45 10.02 5.46
N ASN A 64 -3.75 10.17 5.21
CA ASN A 64 -4.45 11.44 5.51
C ASN A 64 -4.58 11.70 7.01
N ARG A 65 -4.57 10.65 7.83
CA ARG A 65 -4.66 10.78 9.30
C ARG A 65 -3.31 11.06 9.94
N VAL A 66 -2.24 10.53 9.35
CA VAL A 66 -0.90 10.63 9.90
C VAL A 66 -0.21 11.81 9.24
N GLU A 67 -0.01 12.87 10.03
CA GLU A 67 0.52 14.11 9.52
C GLU A 67 1.95 13.97 8.98
N ASN A 68 2.23 14.73 7.94
CA ASN A 68 3.55 15.01 7.39
C ASN A 68 4.42 13.83 6.93
N SER A 69 4.40 12.72 7.62
CA SER A 69 5.24 11.56 7.27
C SER A 69 4.94 11.01 5.88
N TYR A 70 3.72 11.25 5.40
CA TYR A 70 3.26 10.73 4.12
C TYR A 70 2.94 11.80 3.10
N LYS A 71 3.31 13.04 3.38
CA LYS A 71 3.02 14.14 2.48
C LYS A 71 3.54 13.87 1.08
N ARG A 72 4.73 13.30 0.96
CA ARG A 72 5.33 12.95 -0.32
C ARG A 72 4.42 12.01 -1.12
N ASN A 73 3.88 10.97 -0.46
CA ASN A 73 3.02 9.98 -1.10
C ASN A 73 1.69 10.61 -1.53
N LEU A 74 1.10 11.41 -0.65
CA LEU A 74 -0.16 12.08 -0.95
C LEU A 74 -0.01 13.08 -2.10
N ASP A 75 1.07 13.85 -2.09
CA ASP A 75 1.35 14.81 -3.16
C ASP A 75 1.54 14.10 -4.50
N ALA A 76 2.19 12.94 -4.52
CA ALA A 76 2.40 12.17 -5.73
C ALA A 76 1.11 11.54 -6.27
N LEU A 77 0.12 11.31 -5.42
CA LEU A 77 -1.19 10.78 -5.82
C LEU A 77 -2.14 11.86 -6.36
N ASN A 78 -1.92 13.08 -5.95
CA ASN A 78 -2.71 14.22 -6.39
C ASN A 78 -2.03 14.91 -7.55
#